data_eab4c74209b606d948f0580280b2455f
#
_entry.id   eab4c74209b606d948f0580280b2455f
#
_cell.length_a   1.000
_cell.length_b   1.000
_cell.length_c   1.000
_cell.angle_alpha   90.00
_cell.angle_beta   90.00
_cell.angle_gamma   90.00
#
_symmetry.space_group_name_H-M   'P 1'
#
loop_
_entity.id
_entity.type
_entity.pdbx_description
1 polymer ?
#
loop_
_entity_poly.entity_id
_entity_poly.type
_entity_poly.pdbx_seq_one_letter_code
_entity_poly.pdbx_strand_id
1 'polypeptide(L)'
;LPDVVFKEGELSNTEYYRRLREEKFMPRTSQPSPADFLTLYKSLRPEDNAMVILISSKLSGTVQSAQLACEMFAGHERIKVIDSYSAVMGLGFQVIKAAQMAAAAKTTAEIEKEIFTLRDKMQIFFVVDNLEYLLRGGRISQLSSFIGSILKVKPVLNLADGDRKSVV
;
A
#
# COMPACT_ATOMS: atom_id res chain seq x y z
N LEU A 1 14.72 6.94 22.46
CA LEU A 1 13.36 7.18 22.90
C LEU A 1 12.52 6.00 22.42
N PRO A 2 12.23 5.01 23.26
CA PRO A 2 11.25 4.00 22.92
C PRO A 2 9.88 4.68 22.90
N ASP A 3 9.01 4.32 22.01
CA ASP A 3 7.57 4.58 22.03
C ASP A 3 7.05 5.97 21.62
N VAL A 4 7.74 6.68 20.72
CA VAL A 4 7.11 7.83 20.06
C VAL A 4 6.39 7.34 18.79
N VAL A 5 5.08 7.55 18.75
CA VAL A 5 4.23 7.20 17.60
C VAL A 5 3.87 8.48 16.86
N PHE A 6 4.06 8.48 15.55
CA PHE A 6 3.64 9.55 14.65
C PHE A 6 2.65 8.99 13.63
N LYS A 7 1.64 9.77 13.29
CA LYS A 7 0.87 9.52 12.07
C LYS A 7 1.68 9.97 10.86
N GLU A 8 1.46 9.30 9.74
CA GLU A 8 2.09 9.70 8.47
C GLU A 8 1.74 11.17 8.14
N GLY A 9 2.75 11.95 7.84
CA GLY A 9 2.64 13.39 7.59
C GLY A 9 2.82 14.31 8.80
N GLU A 10 2.80 13.80 10.04
CA GLU A 10 3.08 14.61 11.24
C GLU A 10 4.58 14.93 11.39
N LEU A 11 5.43 14.10 10.81
CA LEU A 11 6.87 14.31 10.77
C LEU A 11 7.30 14.63 9.33
N SER A 12 8.05 15.69 9.13
CA SER A 12 8.59 16.00 7.79
C SER A 12 9.59 14.94 7.34
N ASN A 13 9.67 14.68 6.03
CA ASN A 13 10.64 13.73 5.48
C ASN A 13 12.08 14.08 5.89
N THR A 14 12.44 15.37 5.90
CA THR A 14 13.77 15.83 6.32
C THR A 14 14.09 15.42 7.75
N GLU A 15 13.15 15.66 8.67
CA GLU A 15 13.32 15.34 10.08
C GLU A 15 13.31 13.81 10.30
N TYR A 16 12.44 13.07 9.60
CA TYR A 16 12.42 11.60 9.63
C TYR A 16 13.78 11.01 9.24
N TYR A 17 14.32 11.43 8.09
CA TYR A 17 15.62 10.92 7.63
C TYR A 17 16.80 11.40 8.47
N ARG A 18 16.72 12.59 9.08
CA ARG A 18 17.70 13.04 10.06
C ARG A 18 17.74 12.11 11.26
N ARG A 19 16.60 11.84 11.88
CA ARG A 19 16.49 10.91 13.03
C ARG A 19 16.97 9.51 12.68
N LEU A 20 16.56 9.00 11.52
CA LEU A 20 16.96 7.68 11.06
C LEU A 20 18.49 7.52 11.01
N ARG A 21 19.22 8.57 10.62
CA ARG A 21 20.68 8.57 10.55
C ARG A 21 21.35 8.76 11.91
N GLU A 22 20.82 9.66 12.72
CA GLU A 22 21.48 10.09 13.97
C GLU A 22 21.14 9.14 15.14
N GLU A 23 19.90 8.72 15.25
CA GLU A 23 19.43 7.94 16.41
C GLU A 23 19.63 6.43 16.24
N LYS A 24 20.01 5.97 15.06
CA LYS A 24 20.30 4.54 14.74
C LYS A 24 19.19 3.57 15.17
N PHE A 25 17.95 4.05 15.27
CA PHE A 25 16.82 3.20 15.56
C PHE A 25 16.16 2.70 14.26
N MET A 26 15.43 1.59 14.36
CA MET A 26 14.65 1.06 13.25
C MET A 26 13.17 1.40 13.45
N PRO A 27 12.61 2.32 12.66
CA PRO A 27 11.19 2.63 12.76
C PRO A 27 10.35 1.43 12.34
N ARG A 28 9.22 1.26 13.00
CA ARG A 28 8.20 0.29 12.63
C ARG A 28 6.97 1.02 12.14
N THR A 29 6.25 0.42 11.22
CA THR A 29 4.98 0.93 10.70
C THR A 29 3.85 -0.03 11.05
N SER A 30 2.68 0.49 11.32
CA SER A 30 1.43 -0.27 11.40
C SER A 30 0.46 0.22 10.33
N GLN A 31 -0.38 -0.68 9.84
CA GLN A 31 -1.48 -0.33 8.96
C GLN A 31 -2.59 0.39 9.74
N PRO A 32 -3.49 1.15 9.06
CA PRO A 32 -4.73 1.63 9.66
C PRO A 32 -5.55 0.47 10.22
N SER A 33 -6.22 0.70 11.34
CA SER A 33 -7.07 -0.32 11.96
C SER A 33 -8.41 -0.49 11.22
N PRO A 34 -9.13 -1.60 11.42
CA PRO A 34 -10.50 -1.72 10.93
C PRO A 34 -11.42 -0.62 11.45
N ALA A 35 -11.20 -0.13 12.66
CA ALA A 35 -11.98 0.95 13.24
C ALA A 35 -11.81 2.28 12.49
N ASP A 36 -10.60 2.57 11.99
CA ASP A 36 -10.34 3.76 11.17
C ASP A 36 -11.14 3.71 9.87
N PHE A 37 -11.12 2.56 9.18
CA PHE A 37 -11.91 2.34 7.97
C PHE A 37 -13.41 2.39 8.24
N LEU A 38 -13.89 1.77 9.32
CA LEU A 38 -15.30 1.79 9.70
C LEU A 38 -15.78 3.22 9.96
N THR A 39 -14.95 4.05 10.59
CA THR A 39 -15.27 5.47 10.80
C THR A 39 -15.44 6.20 9.46
N LEU A 40 -14.54 5.93 8.51
CA LEU A 40 -14.63 6.48 7.16
C LEU A 40 -15.90 5.99 6.43
N TYR A 41 -16.21 4.69 6.49
CA TYR A 41 -17.40 4.14 5.83
C TYR A 41 -18.71 4.71 6.39
N LYS A 42 -18.78 4.93 7.70
CA LYS A 42 -19.93 5.58 8.34
C LYS A 42 -20.12 7.04 7.96
N SER A 43 -19.09 7.70 7.43
CA SER A 43 -19.19 9.09 6.97
C SER A 43 -19.75 9.22 5.55
N LEU A 44 -19.90 8.12 4.80
CA LEU A 44 -20.48 8.12 3.47
C LEU A 44 -21.98 8.43 3.54
N ARG A 45 -22.47 9.24 2.60
CA ARG A 45 -23.90 9.48 2.45
C ARG A 45 -24.60 8.19 2.00
N PRO A 46 -25.89 8.01 2.29
CA PRO A 46 -26.64 6.79 1.91
C PRO A 46 -26.62 6.46 0.42
N GLU A 47 -26.55 7.47 -0.43
CA GLU A 47 -26.52 7.36 -1.90
C GLU A 47 -25.13 7.10 -2.48
N ASP A 48 -24.06 7.29 -1.70
CA ASP A 48 -22.70 7.16 -2.20
C ASP A 48 -22.26 5.69 -2.25
N ASN A 49 -21.56 5.33 -3.33
CA ASN A 49 -20.76 4.13 -3.43
C ASN A 49 -19.28 4.49 -3.28
N ALA A 50 -18.50 3.63 -2.65
CA ALA A 50 -17.08 3.87 -2.47
C ALA A 50 -16.23 2.73 -3.05
N MET A 51 -15.18 3.12 -3.78
CA MET A 51 -14.13 2.21 -4.22
C MET A 51 -12.86 2.51 -3.43
N VAL A 52 -12.39 1.53 -2.68
CA VAL A 52 -11.28 1.62 -1.74
C VAL A 52 -10.10 0.87 -2.33
N ILE A 53 -9.22 1.57 -3.04
CA ILE A 53 -8.07 0.98 -3.73
C ILE A 53 -6.85 1.12 -2.82
N LEU A 54 -6.25 0.00 -2.44
CA LEU A 54 -5.24 -0.02 -1.38
C LEU A 54 -3.93 -0.64 -1.84
N ILE A 55 -2.87 -0.34 -1.11
CA ILE A 55 -1.56 -0.95 -1.26
C ILE A 55 -1.67 -2.49 -1.24
N SER A 56 -0.82 -3.16 -2.01
CA SER A 56 -0.78 -4.62 -2.08
C SER A 56 -0.87 -5.29 -0.71
N SER A 57 -1.74 -6.28 -0.60
CA SER A 57 -1.91 -7.11 0.61
C SER A 57 -0.65 -7.90 0.97
N LYS A 58 0.25 -8.12 0.01
CA LYS A 58 1.56 -8.76 0.26
C LYS A 58 2.60 -7.81 0.87
N LEU A 59 2.32 -6.51 0.87
CA LEU A 59 3.17 -5.48 1.45
C LEU A 59 2.65 -4.99 2.80
N SER A 60 1.31 -4.99 2.98
CA SER A 60 0.65 -4.44 4.16
C SER A 60 -0.69 -5.14 4.42
N GLY A 61 -1.07 -5.29 5.68
CA GLY A 61 -2.40 -5.77 6.07
C GLY A 61 -3.53 -4.75 5.87
N THR A 62 -3.28 -3.62 5.20
CA THR A 62 -4.27 -2.55 5.01
C THR A 62 -5.54 -3.03 4.30
N VAL A 63 -5.40 -3.89 3.27
CA VAL A 63 -6.55 -4.49 2.57
C VAL A 63 -7.40 -5.31 3.54
N GLN A 64 -6.77 -6.12 4.40
CA GLN A 64 -7.48 -6.92 5.39
C GLN A 64 -8.23 -6.06 6.41
N SER A 65 -7.61 -4.97 6.87
CA SER A 65 -8.27 -4.02 7.78
C SER A 65 -9.52 -3.40 7.13
N ALA A 66 -9.42 -3.00 5.86
CA ALA A 66 -10.54 -2.42 5.11
C ALA A 66 -11.66 -3.44 4.86
N GLN A 67 -11.32 -4.69 4.56
CA GLN A 67 -12.28 -5.79 4.37
C GLN A 67 -13.03 -6.11 5.67
N LEU A 68 -12.34 -6.24 6.79
CA LEU A 68 -12.95 -6.45 8.09
C LEU A 68 -13.91 -5.30 8.46
N ALA A 69 -13.52 -4.06 8.20
CA ALA A 69 -14.40 -2.91 8.40
C ALA A 69 -15.62 -2.95 7.49
N CYS A 70 -15.46 -3.41 6.25
CA CYS A 70 -16.56 -3.58 5.30
C CYS A 70 -17.58 -4.60 5.82
N GLU A 71 -17.14 -5.75 6.32
CA GLU A 71 -18.00 -6.78 6.92
C GLU A 71 -18.79 -6.26 8.14
N MET A 72 -18.20 -5.32 8.90
CA MET A 72 -18.83 -4.70 10.06
C MET A 72 -19.78 -3.55 9.70
N PHE A 73 -19.79 -3.09 8.45
CA PHE A 73 -20.56 -1.93 8.00
C PHE A 73 -21.91 -2.37 7.43
N ALA A 74 -23.01 -1.83 7.93
CA ALA A 74 -24.38 -2.21 7.49
C ALA A 74 -24.67 -1.89 6.01
N GLY A 75 -23.89 -0.99 5.39
CA GLY A 75 -23.98 -0.65 3.96
C GLY A 75 -22.85 -1.24 3.14
N HIS A 76 -22.36 -2.43 3.49
CA HIS A 76 -21.17 -3.07 2.90
C HIS A 76 -21.30 -3.29 1.38
N GLU A 77 -22.51 -3.46 0.85
CA GLU A 77 -22.79 -3.61 -0.59
C GLU A 77 -22.38 -2.38 -1.41
N ARG A 78 -22.26 -1.22 -0.75
CA ARG A 78 -21.83 0.06 -1.36
C ARG A 78 -20.32 0.25 -1.36
N ILE A 79 -19.58 -0.64 -0.69
CA ILE A 79 -18.13 -0.55 -0.53
C ILE A 79 -17.46 -1.62 -1.39
N LYS A 80 -16.56 -1.19 -2.25
CA LYS A 80 -15.72 -2.10 -3.05
C LYS A 80 -14.27 -1.93 -2.63
N VAL A 81 -13.72 -2.92 -1.94
CA VAL A 81 -12.30 -2.94 -1.54
C VAL A 81 -11.49 -3.65 -2.62
N ILE A 82 -10.47 -2.98 -3.14
CA ILE A 82 -9.58 -3.48 -4.20
C ILE A 82 -8.15 -3.57 -3.70
N ASP A 83 -7.56 -4.73 -3.80
CA ASP A 83 -6.12 -4.92 -3.70
C ASP A 83 -5.47 -4.51 -5.02
N SER A 84 -4.71 -3.42 -4.99
CA SER A 84 -4.06 -2.90 -6.20
C SER A 84 -2.92 -3.76 -6.72
N TYR A 85 -2.43 -4.72 -5.94
CA TYR A 85 -1.17 -5.44 -6.18
C TYR A 85 0.01 -4.49 -6.43
N SER A 86 -0.07 -3.28 -5.90
CA SER A 86 0.81 -2.18 -6.24
C SER A 86 1.15 -1.35 -5.01
N ALA A 87 2.06 -0.40 -5.19
CA ALA A 87 2.44 0.61 -4.20
C ALA A 87 2.79 1.91 -4.94
N VAL A 88 3.09 2.98 -4.18
CA VAL A 88 3.53 4.29 -4.69
C VAL A 88 2.72 4.76 -5.90
N MET A 89 3.39 5.18 -6.98
CA MET A 89 2.70 5.68 -8.18
C MET A 89 1.91 4.60 -8.94
N GLY A 90 2.27 3.34 -8.81
CA GLY A 90 1.47 2.26 -9.40
C GLY A 90 0.07 2.15 -8.78
N LEU A 91 -0.04 2.31 -7.47
CA LEU A 91 -1.32 2.49 -6.80
C LEU A 91 -1.96 3.83 -7.20
N GLY A 92 -1.17 4.92 -7.23
CA GLY A 92 -1.65 6.25 -7.59
C GLY A 92 -2.32 6.32 -8.95
N PHE A 93 -1.76 5.67 -9.97
CA PHE A 93 -2.37 5.62 -11.31
C PHE A 93 -3.71 4.88 -11.34
N GLN A 94 -3.86 3.81 -10.56
CA GLN A 94 -5.13 3.11 -10.43
C GLN A 94 -6.19 4.01 -9.79
N VAL A 95 -5.84 4.73 -8.72
CA VAL A 95 -6.74 5.67 -8.03
C VAL A 95 -7.15 6.83 -8.96
N ILE A 96 -6.19 7.44 -9.67
CA ILE A 96 -6.47 8.52 -10.62
C ILE A 96 -7.40 8.03 -11.73
N LYS A 97 -7.14 6.83 -12.29
CA LYS A 97 -7.99 6.26 -13.33
C LYS A 97 -9.42 6.01 -12.83
N ALA A 98 -9.56 5.43 -11.63
CA ALA A 98 -10.87 5.21 -11.02
C ALA A 98 -11.64 6.52 -10.81
N ALA A 99 -10.97 7.56 -10.30
CA ALA A 99 -11.57 8.88 -10.10
C ALA A 99 -12.02 9.53 -11.42
N GLN A 100 -11.20 9.44 -12.47
CA GLN A 100 -11.57 9.95 -13.81
C GLN A 100 -12.79 9.22 -14.38
N MET A 101 -12.87 7.91 -14.20
CA MET A 101 -14.02 7.12 -14.67
C MET A 101 -15.27 7.43 -13.85
N ALA A 102 -15.15 7.61 -12.54
CA ALA A 102 -16.27 8.03 -11.70
C ALA A 102 -16.79 9.42 -12.09
N ALA A 103 -15.90 10.37 -12.36
CA ALA A 103 -16.27 11.69 -12.89
C ALA A 103 -16.96 11.63 -14.27
N ALA A 104 -16.66 10.60 -15.06
CA ALA A 104 -17.33 10.31 -16.33
C ALA A 104 -18.61 9.47 -16.17
N ALA A 105 -19.15 9.36 -14.95
CA ALA A 105 -20.36 8.64 -14.59
C ALA A 105 -20.34 7.14 -14.98
N LYS A 106 -19.16 6.52 -14.98
CA LYS A 106 -19.03 5.08 -15.18
C LYS A 106 -19.51 4.31 -13.94
N THR A 107 -20.08 3.15 -14.17
CA THR A 107 -20.53 2.27 -13.09
C THR A 107 -19.37 1.70 -12.29
N THR A 108 -19.61 1.33 -11.05
CA THR A 108 -18.63 0.67 -10.18
C THR A 108 -18.02 -0.58 -10.83
N ALA A 109 -18.84 -1.36 -11.54
CA ALA A 109 -18.39 -2.57 -12.25
C ALA A 109 -17.45 -2.25 -13.43
N GLU A 110 -17.75 -1.20 -14.22
CA GLU A 110 -16.85 -0.76 -15.30
C GLU A 110 -15.51 -0.27 -14.74
N ILE A 111 -15.55 0.49 -13.65
CA ILE A 111 -14.32 0.99 -12.99
C ILE A 111 -13.50 -0.19 -12.45
N GLU A 112 -14.11 -1.12 -11.73
CA GLU A 112 -13.43 -2.31 -11.18
C GLU A 112 -12.73 -3.11 -12.29
N LYS A 113 -13.43 -3.38 -13.38
CA LYS A 113 -12.89 -4.11 -14.55
C LYS A 113 -11.67 -3.40 -15.13
N GLU A 114 -11.75 -2.08 -15.29
CA GLU A 114 -10.62 -1.30 -15.82
C GLU A 114 -9.43 -1.29 -14.87
N ILE A 115 -9.68 -1.17 -13.56
CA ILE A 115 -8.61 -1.20 -12.55
C ILE A 115 -7.89 -2.56 -12.56
N PHE A 116 -8.62 -3.67 -12.68
CA PHE A 116 -8.00 -4.99 -12.81
C PHE A 116 -7.19 -5.12 -14.11
N THR A 117 -7.72 -4.61 -15.22
CA THR A 117 -6.98 -4.59 -16.50
C THR A 117 -5.69 -3.77 -16.39
N LEU A 118 -5.76 -2.61 -15.74
CA LEU A 118 -4.61 -1.74 -15.54
C LEU A 118 -3.58 -2.39 -14.60
N ARG A 119 -4.05 -2.99 -13.50
CA ARG A 119 -3.22 -3.72 -12.54
C ARG A 119 -2.39 -4.81 -13.22
N ASP A 120 -3.02 -5.62 -14.06
CA ASP A 120 -2.39 -6.77 -14.71
C ASP A 120 -1.35 -6.35 -15.78
N LYS A 121 -1.46 -5.13 -16.31
CA LYS A 121 -0.51 -4.55 -17.27
C LYS A 121 0.62 -3.76 -16.62
N MET A 122 0.48 -3.41 -15.35
CA MET A 122 1.40 -2.51 -14.67
C MET A 122 2.65 -3.23 -14.21
N GLN A 123 3.80 -2.65 -14.50
CA GLN A 123 5.09 -3.10 -13.98
C GLN A 123 5.75 -1.94 -13.22
N ILE A 124 6.27 -2.24 -12.04
CA ILE A 124 6.93 -1.25 -11.19
C ILE A 124 8.32 -1.75 -10.88
N PHE A 125 9.31 -0.99 -11.34
CA PHE A 125 10.71 -1.23 -11.02
C PHE A 125 11.22 -0.18 -10.04
N PHE A 126 12.03 -0.58 -9.09
CA PHE A 126 12.65 0.32 -8.14
C PHE A 126 14.02 -0.19 -7.69
N VAL A 127 14.86 0.72 -7.24
CA VAL A 127 16.18 0.41 -6.69
C VAL A 127 16.20 0.84 -5.23
N VAL A 128 16.82 0.03 -4.40
CA VAL A 128 17.09 0.36 -2.99
C VAL A 128 18.60 0.48 -2.79
N ASP A 129 19.01 1.40 -1.93
CA ASP A 129 20.44 1.57 -1.62
C ASP A 129 21.04 0.36 -0.92
N ASN A 130 20.25 -0.31 -0.09
CA ASN A 130 20.57 -1.59 0.53
C ASN A 130 19.28 -2.33 0.92
N LEU A 131 19.37 -3.63 1.12
CA LEU A 131 18.25 -4.48 1.51
C LEU A 131 17.98 -4.50 3.01
N GLU A 132 18.80 -3.83 3.83
CA GLU A 132 18.75 -3.92 5.30
C GLU A 132 17.37 -3.50 5.85
N TYR A 133 16.83 -2.38 5.35
CA TYR A 133 15.51 -1.90 5.81
C TYR A 133 14.37 -2.82 5.40
N LEU A 134 14.44 -3.45 4.22
CA LEU A 134 13.46 -4.46 3.80
C LEU A 134 13.55 -5.72 4.65
N LEU A 135 14.77 -6.15 4.99
CA LEU A 135 15.02 -7.30 5.86
C LEU A 135 14.47 -7.05 7.27
N ARG A 136 14.93 -5.97 7.91
CA ARG A 136 14.52 -5.60 9.27
C ARG A 136 13.04 -5.28 9.39
N GLY A 137 12.44 -4.71 8.32
CA GLY A 137 11.02 -4.45 8.22
C GLY A 137 10.17 -5.69 7.93
N GLY A 138 10.78 -6.85 7.67
CA GLY A 138 10.05 -8.08 7.31
C GLY A 138 9.42 -8.06 5.91
N ARG A 139 9.84 -7.16 5.02
CA ARG A 139 9.36 -7.04 3.64
C ARG A 139 10.38 -7.54 2.62
N ILE A 140 11.15 -8.57 2.96
CA ILE A 140 12.16 -9.18 2.10
C ILE A 140 11.72 -10.54 1.52
N SER A 141 10.53 -11.00 1.80
CA SER A 141 9.99 -12.37 1.63
C SER A 141 10.61 -13.21 0.50
N GLN A 142 10.53 -12.79 -0.75
CA GLN A 142 11.07 -13.55 -1.89
C GLN A 142 12.54 -13.25 -2.22
N LEU A 143 13.15 -12.33 -1.48
CA LEU A 143 14.57 -11.95 -1.63
C LEU A 143 15.45 -12.62 -0.56
N SER A 144 14.88 -13.47 0.28
CA SER A 144 15.58 -14.10 1.40
C SER A 144 16.73 -15.01 0.98
N SER A 145 16.69 -15.59 -0.21
CA SER A 145 17.79 -16.39 -0.78
C SER A 145 19.07 -15.57 -1.04
N PHE A 146 18.97 -14.26 -1.02
CA PHE A 146 20.08 -13.35 -1.30
C PHE A 146 20.77 -12.78 -0.04
N ILE A 147 20.35 -13.17 1.17
CA ILE A 147 20.77 -12.57 2.46
C ILE A 147 22.26 -12.77 2.79
N GLY A 148 23.05 -13.47 2.03
CA GLY A 148 24.47 -13.68 2.37
C GLY A 148 25.45 -12.82 1.59
N SER A 149 25.14 -12.45 0.37
CA SER A 149 26.11 -11.88 -0.58
C SER A 149 25.77 -10.48 -1.10
N ILE A 150 24.54 -9.99 -0.89
CA ILE A 150 23.98 -8.82 -1.59
C ILE A 150 23.93 -7.54 -0.71
N LEU A 151 24.44 -7.53 0.51
CA LEU A 151 24.49 -6.31 1.33
C LEU A 151 25.29 -5.15 0.68
N LYS A 152 26.05 -5.42 -0.37
CA LYS A 152 26.87 -4.43 -1.10
C LYS A 152 26.38 -4.11 -2.50
N VAL A 153 25.28 -4.72 -2.96
CA VAL A 153 24.75 -4.53 -4.30
C VAL A 153 23.44 -3.72 -4.21
N LYS A 154 23.22 -2.82 -5.15
CA LYS A 154 21.95 -2.08 -5.31
C LYS A 154 21.06 -2.88 -6.28
N PRO A 155 20.21 -3.76 -5.80
CA PRO A 155 19.40 -4.59 -6.67
C PRO A 155 18.29 -3.77 -7.35
N VAL A 156 17.99 -4.11 -8.60
CA VAL A 156 16.75 -3.69 -9.23
C VAL A 156 15.66 -4.66 -8.82
N LEU A 157 14.62 -4.16 -8.21
CA LEU A 157 13.48 -4.91 -7.75
C LEU A 157 12.27 -4.62 -8.63
N ASN A 158 11.47 -5.63 -8.87
CA ASN A 158 10.17 -5.53 -9.52
C ASN A 158 9.06 -5.85 -8.53
N LEU A 159 7.99 -5.08 -8.55
CA LEU A 159 6.74 -5.43 -7.89
C LEU A 159 5.88 -6.20 -8.89
N ALA A 160 5.84 -7.52 -8.77
CA ALA A 160 5.07 -8.40 -9.64
C ALA A 160 4.12 -9.27 -8.80
N ASP A 161 2.88 -9.42 -9.26
CA ASP A 161 1.80 -10.11 -8.53
C ASP A 161 1.61 -9.57 -7.10
N GLY A 162 1.83 -8.28 -6.92
CA GLY A 162 1.73 -7.60 -5.63
C GLY A 162 2.92 -7.78 -4.70
N ASP A 163 3.93 -8.58 -5.06
CA ASP A 163 5.11 -8.85 -4.23
C ASP A 163 6.42 -8.42 -4.91
N ARG A 164 7.46 -8.25 -4.11
CA ARG A 164 8.79 -7.84 -4.58
C ARG A 164 9.57 -9.04 -5.08
N LYS A 165 10.01 -8.96 -6.34
CA LYS A 165 10.87 -9.95 -6.97
C LYS A 165 12.19 -9.28 -7.40
N SER A 166 13.31 -9.99 -7.31
CA SER A 166 14.56 -9.52 -7.91
C SER A 166 14.51 -9.72 -9.42
N VAL A 167 15.06 -8.74 -10.14
CA VAL A 167 15.20 -8.82 -11.61
C VAL A 167 16.65 -9.15 -11.98
N VAL A 168 17.61 -8.79 -11.11
CA VAL A 168 19.04 -9.12 -11.27
C VAL A 168 19.65 -9.31 -9.90
#